data_067ca84d0e2697af6b2f79851f54fdb9
#
_entry.id   067ca84d0e2697af6b2f79851f54fdb9
#
_cell.length_a   1.000
_cell.length_b   1.000
_cell.length_c   1.000
_cell.angle_alpha   90.00
_cell.angle_beta   90.00
_cell.angle_gamma   90.00
#
_symmetry.space_group_name_H-M   'P 1'
#
loop_
_entity.id
_entity.type
_entity.pdbx_description
1 polymer ?
#
loop_
_entity_poly.entity_id
_entity_poly.type
_entity_poly.pdbx_seq_one_letter_code
_entity_poly.pdbx_strand_id
1 'polypeptide(L)'
;MKLKRLFLAIMALIILTVVLRVIFLPKPPVQVLEAAREKISQAEKQKAGAYATRQLQQATAHYDSAMTGWTQQNRRFLLLRNFKTVEQHAQKAAQIAEQAANTASQAAKKALNAYLHRLASVENQLRQFDTQFKHLPLSKEEVKLLASSKLV
;
A
#
# COMPACT_ATOMS: atom_id res chain seq x y z
N MET A 1 25.20 -59.52 -22.14
CA MET A 1 25.80 -58.49 -21.26
C MET A 1 25.52 -57.04 -21.69
N LYS A 2 25.43 -56.71 -22.97
CA LYS A 2 25.22 -55.33 -23.50
C LYS A 2 23.83 -54.77 -23.16
N LEU A 3 22.77 -55.58 -23.20
CA LEU A 3 21.38 -55.16 -22.93
C LEU A 3 21.17 -54.73 -21.47
N LYS A 4 21.78 -55.43 -20.51
CA LYS A 4 21.71 -55.06 -19.07
C LYS A 4 22.41 -53.70 -18.78
N ARG A 5 23.53 -53.43 -19.46
CA ARG A 5 24.25 -52.15 -19.30
C ARG A 5 23.45 -50.99 -19.93
N LEU A 6 22.79 -51.25 -21.09
CA LEU A 6 21.90 -50.27 -21.71
C LEU A 6 20.72 -49.90 -20.81
N PHE A 7 20.08 -50.93 -20.20
CA PHE A 7 18.98 -50.71 -19.26
C PHE A 7 19.40 -49.91 -18.01
N LEU A 8 20.58 -50.21 -17.42
CA LEU A 8 21.13 -49.44 -16.30
C LEU A 8 21.44 -47.99 -16.70
N ALA A 9 21.95 -47.78 -17.90
CA ALA A 9 22.21 -46.40 -18.36
C ALA A 9 20.93 -45.59 -18.55
N ILE A 10 19.87 -46.20 -19.08
CA ILE A 10 18.55 -45.52 -19.22
C ILE A 10 17.97 -45.23 -17.86
N MET A 11 18.01 -46.18 -16.89
CA MET A 11 17.56 -45.95 -15.53
C MET A 11 18.33 -44.84 -14.84
N ALA A 12 19.64 -44.78 -14.99
CA ALA A 12 20.45 -43.69 -14.44
C ALA A 12 20.11 -42.34 -15.04
N LEU A 13 19.82 -42.28 -16.34
CA LEU A 13 19.41 -41.06 -17.04
C LEU A 13 18.03 -40.58 -16.54
N ILE A 14 17.08 -41.49 -16.33
CA ILE A 14 15.77 -41.17 -15.80
C ILE A 14 15.88 -40.62 -14.36
N ILE A 15 16.67 -41.28 -13.53
CA ILE A 15 16.91 -40.82 -12.14
C ILE A 15 17.56 -39.42 -12.15
N LEU A 16 18.57 -39.22 -12.99
CA LEU A 16 19.25 -37.94 -13.12
C LEU A 16 18.28 -36.82 -13.57
N THR A 17 17.41 -37.09 -14.52
CA THR A 17 16.42 -36.12 -15.00
C THR A 17 15.38 -35.80 -13.93
N VAL A 18 14.95 -36.78 -13.12
CA VAL A 18 14.03 -36.59 -11.99
C VAL A 18 14.71 -35.75 -10.90
N VAL A 19 15.95 -36.06 -10.55
CA VAL A 19 16.71 -35.30 -9.54
C VAL A 19 16.91 -33.84 -9.97
N LEU A 20 17.31 -33.60 -11.23
CA LEU A 20 17.42 -32.25 -11.79
C LEU A 20 16.09 -31.52 -11.73
N ARG A 21 14.99 -32.18 -12.07
CA ARG A 21 13.65 -31.58 -11.98
C ARG A 21 13.26 -31.22 -10.56
N VAL A 22 13.61 -32.03 -9.56
CA VAL A 22 13.32 -31.73 -8.14
C VAL A 22 14.14 -30.53 -7.64
N ILE A 23 15.40 -30.39 -8.06
CA ILE A 23 16.26 -29.26 -7.68
C ILE A 23 15.74 -27.94 -8.28
N PHE A 24 15.19 -27.96 -9.49
CA PHE A 24 14.63 -26.80 -10.17
C PHE A 24 13.13 -26.62 -9.96
N LEU A 25 12.56 -27.21 -8.91
CA LEU A 25 11.16 -26.97 -8.55
C LEU A 25 10.91 -25.50 -8.21
N PRO A 26 9.85 -24.88 -8.80
CA PRO A 26 9.52 -23.50 -8.52
C PRO A 26 9.15 -23.36 -7.05
N LYS A 27 9.94 -22.56 -6.32
CA LYS A 27 9.67 -22.25 -4.92
C LYS A 27 8.43 -21.36 -4.80
N PRO A 28 7.56 -21.57 -3.80
CA PRO A 28 6.42 -20.69 -3.57
C PRO A 28 6.90 -19.26 -3.28
N PRO A 29 6.30 -18.21 -3.88
CA PRO A 29 6.73 -16.82 -3.71
C PRO A 29 6.20 -16.18 -2.41
N VAL A 30 6.40 -16.85 -1.27
CA VAL A 30 5.88 -16.41 0.04
C VAL A 30 6.39 -15.01 0.39
N GLN A 31 7.69 -14.78 0.21
CA GLN A 31 8.31 -13.48 0.54
C GLN A 31 7.72 -12.32 -0.27
N VAL A 32 7.42 -12.56 -1.55
CA VAL A 32 6.82 -11.53 -2.42
C VAL A 32 5.38 -11.23 -2.03
N LEU A 33 4.62 -12.25 -1.61
CA LEU A 33 3.26 -12.09 -1.10
C LEU A 33 3.24 -11.34 0.23
N GLU A 34 4.15 -11.67 1.15
CA GLU A 34 4.29 -10.96 2.43
C GLU A 34 4.69 -9.50 2.21
N ALA A 35 5.66 -9.23 1.34
CA ALA A 35 6.06 -7.87 0.98
C ALA A 35 4.89 -7.07 0.39
N ALA A 36 4.08 -7.68 -0.47
CA ALA A 36 2.90 -7.02 -1.02
C ALA A 36 1.88 -6.67 0.06
N ARG A 37 1.60 -7.60 0.98
CA ARG A 37 0.70 -7.38 2.11
C ARG A 37 1.20 -6.27 3.01
N GLU A 38 2.49 -6.24 3.31
CA GLU A 38 3.11 -5.20 4.13
C GLU A 38 2.98 -3.82 3.48
N LYS A 39 3.23 -3.71 2.16
CA LYS A 39 3.09 -2.45 1.41
C LYS A 39 1.63 -1.96 1.40
N ILE A 40 0.64 -2.84 1.27
CA ILE A 40 -0.77 -2.49 1.37
C ILE A 40 -1.09 -1.96 2.78
N SER A 41 -0.67 -2.66 3.83
CA SER A 41 -0.86 -2.21 5.21
C SER A 41 -0.18 -0.85 5.46
N GLN A 42 1.00 -0.62 4.89
CA GLN A 42 1.71 0.66 4.96
C GLN A 42 0.93 1.78 4.28
N ALA A 43 0.33 1.51 3.10
CA ALA A 43 -0.53 2.46 2.40
C ALA A 43 -1.78 2.82 3.22
N GLU A 44 -2.41 1.85 3.87
CA GLU A 44 -3.54 2.07 4.77
C GLU A 44 -3.17 2.97 5.95
N LYS A 45 -2.03 2.70 6.61
CA LYS A 45 -1.49 3.55 7.68
C LYS A 45 -1.24 4.99 7.23
N GLN A 46 -0.84 5.19 5.98
CA GLN A 46 -0.67 6.52 5.36
C GLN A 46 -2.01 7.14 4.90
N LYS A 47 -3.14 6.58 5.30
CA LYS A 47 -4.49 7.05 4.94
C LYS A 47 -4.77 7.02 3.43
N ALA A 48 -4.19 6.05 2.71
CA ALA A 48 -4.44 5.88 1.28
C ALA A 48 -5.93 5.64 0.97
N GLY A 49 -6.69 5.06 1.90
CA GLY A 49 -8.15 4.93 1.79
C GLY A 49 -8.87 6.27 1.63
N ALA A 50 -8.34 7.36 2.20
CA ALA A 50 -8.94 8.69 2.08
C ALA A 50 -8.38 9.50 0.89
N TYR A 51 -7.09 9.38 0.60
CA TYR A 51 -6.41 10.26 -0.35
C TYR A 51 -5.99 9.57 -1.66
N ALA A 52 -5.95 8.24 -1.71
CA ALA A 52 -5.51 7.45 -2.86
C ALA A 52 -6.36 6.16 -3.02
N THR A 53 -7.66 6.24 -2.76
CA THR A 53 -8.62 5.13 -2.69
C THR A 53 -8.53 4.21 -3.91
N ARG A 54 -8.49 4.79 -5.12
CA ARG A 54 -8.43 4.02 -6.37
C ARG A 54 -7.15 3.18 -6.46
N GLN A 55 -6.01 3.74 -6.09
CA GLN A 55 -4.73 3.03 -6.13
C GLN A 55 -4.70 1.91 -5.08
N LEU A 56 -5.21 2.16 -3.87
CA LEU A 56 -5.31 1.15 -2.82
C LEU A 56 -6.21 -0.01 -3.26
N GLN A 57 -7.37 0.25 -3.86
CA GLN A 57 -8.26 -0.78 -4.40
C GLN A 57 -7.58 -1.61 -5.50
N GLN A 58 -6.83 -0.96 -6.40
CA GLN A 58 -6.08 -1.67 -7.43
C GLN A 58 -4.98 -2.57 -6.84
N ALA A 59 -4.26 -2.08 -5.83
CA ALA A 59 -3.25 -2.87 -5.14
C ALA A 59 -3.88 -4.12 -4.48
N THR A 60 -5.00 -3.94 -3.78
CA THR A 60 -5.73 -5.05 -3.15
C THR A 60 -6.25 -6.05 -4.19
N ALA A 61 -6.81 -5.59 -5.30
CA ALA A 61 -7.29 -6.47 -6.37
C ALA A 61 -6.16 -7.32 -6.99
N HIS A 62 -4.96 -6.74 -7.15
CA HIS A 62 -3.79 -7.49 -7.60
C HIS A 62 -3.33 -8.50 -6.54
N TYR A 63 -3.35 -8.14 -5.26
CA TYR A 63 -3.01 -9.05 -4.18
C TYR A 63 -3.99 -10.23 -4.11
N ASP A 64 -5.28 -9.99 -4.21
CA ASP A 64 -6.33 -11.02 -4.23
C ASP A 64 -6.16 -11.96 -5.44
N SER A 65 -5.79 -11.41 -6.60
CA SER A 65 -5.45 -12.20 -7.79
C SER A 65 -4.23 -13.11 -7.54
N ALA A 66 -3.21 -12.57 -6.86
CA ALA A 66 -2.03 -13.36 -6.48
C ALA A 66 -2.41 -14.49 -5.50
N MET A 67 -3.22 -14.21 -4.47
CA MET A 67 -3.67 -15.21 -3.49
C MET A 67 -4.54 -16.30 -4.12
N THR A 68 -5.43 -15.92 -5.02
CA THR A 68 -6.25 -16.87 -5.81
C THR A 68 -5.37 -17.75 -6.67
N GLY A 69 -4.43 -17.16 -7.40
CA GLY A 69 -3.45 -17.88 -8.22
C GLY A 69 -2.60 -18.84 -7.38
N TRP A 70 -2.14 -18.39 -6.21
CA TRP A 70 -1.37 -19.22 -5.29
C TRP A 70 -2.17 -20.43 -4.81
N THR A 71 -3.42 -20.24 -4.40
CA THR A 71 -4.31 -21.32 -4.00
C THR A 71 -4.54 -22.33 -5.13
N GLN A 72 -4.75 -21.85 -6.34
CA GLN A 72 -4.90 -22.72 -7.53
C GLN A 72 -3.64 -23.52 -7.82
N GLN A 73 -2.45 -22.90 -7.76
CA GLN A 73 -1.19 -23.60 -8.01
C GLN A 73 -0.90 -24.64 -6.92
N ASN A 74 -1.26 -24.38 -5.67
CA ASN A 74 -1.06 -25.33 -4.58
C ASN A 74 -1.94 -26.59 -4.69
N ARG A 75 -3.07 -26.52 -5.39
CA ARG A 75 -3.93 -27.66 -5.70
C ARG A 75 -3.37 -28.53 -6.84
N ARG A 76 -2.42 -28.01 -7.64
CA ARG A 76 -1.80 -28.76 -8.72
C ARG A 76 -0.74 -29.71 -8.22
N PHE A 77 -0.49 -30.78 -9.00
CA PHE A 77 0.63 -31.65 -8.74
C PHE A 77 1.96 -30.88 -8.75
N LEU A 78 2.87 -31.23 -7.87
CA LEU A 78 4.08 -30.46 -7.56
C LEU A 78 4.90 -30.05 -8.80
N LEU A 79 5.07 -30.99 -9.76
CA LEU A 79 5.84 -30.75 -10.99
C LEU A 79 5.14 -29.86 -12.02
N LEU A 80 3.85 -29.58 -11.85
CA LEU A 80 3.04 -28.75 -12.76
C LEU A 80 2.76 -27.35 -12.20
N ARG A 81 3.30 -27.04 -11.01
CA ARG A 81 3.12 -25.72 -10.38
C ARG A 81 3.92 -24.67 -11.11
N ASN A 82 3.29 -23.52 -11.34
CA ASN A 82 3.94 -22.35 -11.91
C ASN A 82 3.48 -21.10 -11.15
N PHE A 83 4.38 -20.51 -10.39
CA PHE A 83 4.08 -19.34 -9.57
C PHE A 83 4.40 -18.00 -10.23
N LYS A 84 4.87 -17.99 -11.48
CA LYS A 84 5.27 -16.75 -12.18
C LYS A 84 4.18 -15.69 -12.21
N THR A 85 2.95 -16.08 -12.52
CA THR A 85 1.80 -15.15 -12.54
C THR A 85 1.45 -14.66 -11.14
N VAL A 86 1.56 -15.52 -10.12
CA VAL A 86 1.37 -15.15 -8.71
C VAL A 86 2.37 -14.09 -8.29
N GLU A 87 3.64 -14.30 -8.61
CA GLU A 87 4.72 -13.38 -8.32
C GLU A 87 4.51 -12.02 -9.02
N GLN A 88 4.16 -12.04 -10.31
CA GLN A 88 3.86 -10.82 -11.07
C GLN A 88 2.71 -10.01 -10.45
N HIS A 89 1.62 -10.65 -10.05
CA HIS A 89 0.52 -9.98 -9.39
C HIS A 89 0.93 -9.43 -8.02
N ALA A 90 1.66 -10.18 -7.22
CA ALA A 90 2.12 -9.73 -5.91
C ALA A 90 3.10 -8.53 -6.03
N GLN A 91 4.06 -8.59 -6.96
CA GLN A 91 4.98 -7.47 -7.23
C GLN A 91 4.20 -6.21 -7.67
N LYS A 92 3.21 -6.38 -8.54
CA LYS A 92 2.37 -5.26 -9.01
C LYS A 92 1.53 -4.68 -7.88
N ALA A 93 0.99 -5.53 -7.01
CA ALA A 93 0.28 -5.09 -5.80
C ALA A 93 1.18 -4.25 -4.89
N ALA A 94 2.40 -4.72 -4.61
CA ALA A 94 3.38 -3.99 -3.80
C ALA A 94 3.74 -2.63 -4.40
N GLN A 95 3.99 -2.58 -5.70
CA GLN A 95 4.33 -1.34 -6.41
C GLN A 95 3.20 -0.31 -6.37
N ILE A 96 1.95 -0.74 -6.64
CA ILE A 96 0.80 0.16 -6.62
C ILE A 96 0.50 0.62 -5.18
N ALA A 97 0.64 -0.25 -4.18
CA ALA A 97 0.48 0.10 -2.78
C ALA A 97 1.50 1.15 -2.33
N GLU A 98 2.75 1.04 -2.76
CA GLU A 98 3.78 2.05 -2.48
C GLU A 98 3.46 3.39 -3.13
N GLN A 99 2.98 3.39 -4.36
CA GLN A 99 2.50 4.61 -5.03
C GLN A 99 1.31 5.22 -4.28
N ALA A 100 0.37 4.40 -3.81
CA ALA A 100 -0.77 4.85 -3.02
C ALA A 100 -0.33 5.49 -1.70
N ALA A 101 0.63 4.89 -0.99
CA ALA A 101 1.20 5.45 0.23
C ALA A 101 1.85 6.82 0.00
N ASN A 102 2.67 6.94 -1.04
CA ASN A 102 3.35 8.18 -1.40
C ASN A 102 2.34 9.28 -1.80
N THR A 103 1.35 8.94 -2.61
CA THR A 103 0.28 9.87 -3.01
C THR A 103 -0.51 10.36 -1.79
N ALA A 104 -0.89 9.45 -0.89
CA ALA A 104 -1.62 9.77 0.32
C ALA A 104 -0.81 10.67 1.26
N SER A 105 0.46 10.35 1.47
CA SER A 105 1.36 11.16 2.30
C SER A 105 1.50 12.59 1.76
N GLN A 106 1.69 12.74 0.45
CA GLN A 106 1.78 14.06 -0.20
C GLN A 106 0.46 14.84 -0.11
N ALA A 107 -0.68 14.19 -0.34
CA ALA A 107 -1.99 14.81 -0.24
C ALA A 107 -2.30 15.25 1.20
N ALA A 108 -1.98 14.43 2.19
CA ALA A 108 -2.13 14.77 3.60
C ALA A 108 -1.27 15.99 4.00
N LYS A 109 -0.01 16.06 3.54
CA LYS A 109 0.86 17.22 3.77
C LYS A 109 0.31 18.49 3.13
N LYS A 110 -0.18 18.41 1.89
CA LYS A 110 -0.82 19.54 1.21
C LYS A 110 -2.06 20.03 1.96
N ALA A 111 -2.91 19.11 2.40
CA ALA A 111 -4.09 19.45 3.18
C ALA A 111 -3.73 20.13 4.50
N LEU A 112 -2.73 19.63 5.21
CA LEU A 112 -2.23 20.22 6.45
C LEU A 112 -1.70 21.64 6.22
N ASN A 113 -0.87 21.84 5.19
CA ASN A 113 -0.33 23.15 4.87
C ASN A 113 -1.44 24.14 4.49
N ALA A 114 -2.42 23.72 3.70
CA ALA A 114 -3.57 24.55 3.37
C ALA A 114 -4.39 24.94 4.61
N TYR A 115 -4.54 24.04 5.56
CA TYR A 115 -5.19 24.32 6.83
C TYR A 115 -4.42 25.33 7.69
N LEU A 116 -3.09 25.16 7.79
CA LEU A 116 -2.23 26.09 8.52
C LEU A 116 -2.26 27.50 7.90
N HIS A 117 -2.26 27.62 6.57
CA HIS A 117 -2.40 28.92 5.89
C HIS A 117 -3.76 29.58 6.19
N ARG A 118 -4.86 28.81 6.23
CA ARG A 118 -6.18 29.34 6.60
C ARG A 118 -6.19 29.82 8.03
N LEU A 119 -5.61 29.08 8.97
CA LEU A 119 -5.50 29.50 10.38
C LEU A 119 -4.73 30.82 10.51
N ALA A 120 -3.58 30.93 9.84
CA ALA A 120 -2.78 32.17 9.85
C ALA A 120 -3.56 33.35 9.25
N SER A 121 -4.32 33.11 8.17
CA SER A 121 -5.19 34.14 7.57
C SER A 121 -6.27 34.61 8.54
N VAL A 122 -6.97 33.70 9.23
CA VAL A 122 -7.98 34.05 10.21
C VAL A 122 -7.38 34.80 11.40
N GLU A 123 -6.22 34.34 11.87
CA GLU A 123 -5.51 35.04 12.95
C GLU A 123 -5.14 36.49 12.57
N ASN A 124 -4.63 36.68 11.34
CA ASN A 124 -4.34 38.02 10.85
C ASN A 124 -5.59 38.90 10.72
N GLN A 125 -6.71 38.32 10.27
CA GLN A 125 -7.99 39.04 10.20
C GLN A 125 -8.47 39.46 11.60
N LEU A 126 -8.35 38.58 12.59
CA LEU A 126 -8.68 38.89 13.98
C LEU A 126 -7.80 40.01 14.54
N ARG A 127 -6.50 39.98 14.28
CA ARG A 127 -5.57 41.05 14.70
C ARG A 127 -5.92 42.38 14.03
N GLN A 128 -6.24 42.38 12.74
CA GLN A 128 -6.69 43.60 12.04
C GLN A 128 -7.99 44.14 12.63
N PHE A 129 -8.96 43.25 12.91
CA PHE A 129 -10.20 43.60 13.57
C PHE A 129 -9.93 44.24 14.95
N ASP A 130 -9.14 43.59 15.80
CA ASP A 130 -8.77 44.15 17.12
C ASP A 130 -8.09 45.51 16.97
N THR A 131 -7.26 45.74 15.98
CA THR A 131 -6.56 47.00 15.76
C THR A 131 -7.53 48.11 15.32
N GLN A 132 -8.44 47.81 14.40
CA GLN A 132 -9.42 48.76 13.86
C GLN A 132 -10.48 49.16 14.87
N PHE A 133 -10.92 48.21 15.71
CA PHE A 133 -12.04 48.43 16.64
C PHE A 133 -11.62 48.75 18.09
N LYS A 134 -10.31 48.68 18.40
CA LYS A 134 -9.75 48.97 19.72
C LYS A 134 -10.06 50.41 20.20
N HIS A 135 -10.30 51.34 19.31
CA HIS A 135 -10.52 52.75 19.58
C HIS A 135 -12.00 53.16 19.46
N LEU A 136 -12.91 52.24 19.16
CA LEU A 136 -14.33 52.57 19.16
C LEU A 136 -14.84 52.75 20.60
N PRO A 137 -15.61 53.81 20.87
CA PRO A 137 -16.24 53.98 22.17
C PRO A 137 -17.39 53.00 22.33
N LEU A 138 -17.03 51.74 22.64
CA LEU A 138 -17.99 50.67 22.85
C LEU A 138 -18.64 50.82 24.25
N SER A 139 -19.95 50.62 24.34
CA SER A 139 -20.66 50.56 25.59
C SER A 139 -20.20 49.33 26.41
N LYS A 140 -20.40 49.37 27.73
CA LYS A 140 -20.00 48.24 28.61
C LYS A 140 -20.67 46.89 28.23
N GLU A 141 -21.83 46.91 27.59
CA GLU A 141 -22.54 45.73 27.11
C GLU A 141 -21.95 45.17 25.85
N GLU A 142 -21.55 46.02 24.89
CA GLU A 142 -20.89 45.63 23.66
C GLU A 142 -19.50 45.04 23.91
N VAL A 143 -18.76 45.57 24.90
CA VAL A 143 -17.48 44.98 25.35
C VAL A 143 -17.69 43.59 25.94
N LYS A 144 -18.75 43.34 26.69
CA LYS A 144 -19.08 42.00 27.21
C LYS A 144 -19.43 41.01 26.09
N LEU A 145 -20.21 41.45 25.12
CA LEU A 145 -20.55 40.61 23.93
C LEU A 145 -19.33 40.24 23.12
N LEU A 146 -18.41 41.19 22.87
CA LEU A 146 -17.15 40.94 22.19
C LEU A 146 -16.23 40.00 22.97
N ALA A 147 -16.17 40.12 24.28
CA ALA A 147 -15.40 39.20 25.12
C ALA A 147 -15.96 37.79 25.12
N SER A 148 -17.29 37.63 25.11
CA SER A 148 -17.92 36.30 25.01
C SER A 148 -17.78 35.65 23.67
N SER A 149 -17.71 36.41 22.54
CA SER A 149 -17.49 35.89 21.20
C SER A 149 -16.06 35.43 20.95
N LYS A 150 -15.08 35.88 21.72
CA LYS A 150 -13.67 35.43 21.65
C LYS A 150 -13.41 34.07 22.32
N LEU A 151 -14.38 33.54 23.10
CA LEU A 151 -14.27 32.31 23.90
C LEU A 151 -14.87 31.07 23.18
N VAL A 152 -15.36 31.19 21.95
CA VAL A 152 -15.85 30.11 21.09
C VAL A 152 -14.84 29.84 19.98
#